data_74d706de418364812467b700bd747ad6
#
_entry.id   74d706de418364812467b700bd747ad6
#
_cell.length_a   1.000
_cell.length_b   1.000
_cell.length_c   1.000
_cell.angle_alpha   90.00
_cell.angle_beta   90.00
_cell.angle_gamma   90.00
#
_symmetry.space_group_name_H-M   'P 1'
#
loop_
_entity.id
_entity.type
_entity.pdbx_description
1 polymer ?
#
loop_
_entity_poly.entity_id
_entity_poly.type
_entity_poly.pdbx_seq_one_letter_code
_entity_poly.pdbx_strand_id
1 'polypeptide(L)'
;VEKRVGKFLGGRWKASKGEEDHSWIVDYEGVDLYFRIREIEWFTDDWDSIVVVEISSIILFDVPCSDELFEHLSRTNGDSLFGAIFATSSSWSEREGFCDLILNHRLMGNHLDPDELNLAIVAIGVVVDEFRKEYHESFGGIPVNDVDIFGDEDQDES
;
A
#
# COMPACT_ATOMS: atom_id res chain seq x y z
N VAL A 1 -0.88 19.58 7.20
CA VAL A 1 -0.26 18.40 6.57
C VAL A 1 -0.94 18.09 5.25
N GLU A 2 -2.23 17.81 5.22
CA GLU A 2 -2.99 17.39 4.05
C GLU A 2 -2.77 18.26 2.80
N LYS A 3 -2.96 19.58 2.92
CA LYS A 3 -2.75 20.50 1.78
C LYS A 3 -1.33 20.44 1.22
N ARG A 4 -0.32 20.25 2.07
CA ARG A 4 1.07 20.13 1.62
C ARG A 4 1.32 18.83 0.90
N VAL A 5 0.87 17.71 1.46
CA VAL A 5 0.97 16.38 0.86
C VAL A 5 0.22 16.33 -0.47
N GLY A 6 -1.04 16.75 -0.51
CA GLY A 6 -1.84 16.76 -1.74
C GLY A 6 -1.25 17.65 -2.84
N LYS A 7 -0.70 18.83 -2.48
CA LYS A 7 -0.02 19.70 -3.45
C LYS A 7 1.25 19.06 -4.00
N PHE A 8 2.03 18.39 -3.15
CA PHE A 8 3.25 17.71 -3.56
C PHE A 8 2.94 16.52 -4.48
N LEU A 9 2.02 15.66 -4.07
CA LEU A 9 1.62 14.48 -4.84
C LEU A 9 1.00 14.87 -6.19
N GLY A 10 0.08 15.83 -6.21
CA GLY A 10 -0.56 16.31 -7.44
C GLY A 10 0.41 17.05 -8.38
N GLY A 11 1.36 17.80 -7.85
CA GLY A 11 2.33 18.54 -8.64
C GLY A 11 3.44 17.68 -9.23
N ARG A 12 4.13 16.91 -8.38
CA ARG A 12 5.31 16.12 -8.79
C ARG A 12 4.94 14.75 -9.36
N TRP A 13 3.97 14.09 -8.73
CA TRP A 13 3.63 12.70 -9.05
C TRP A 13 2.33 12.54 -9.84
N LYS A 14 1.65 13.66 -10.16
CA LYS A 14 0.39 13.68 -10.89
C LYS A 14 -0.66 12.73 -10.27
N ALA A 15 -0.64 12.64 -8.94
CA ALA A 15 -1.53 11.76 -8.20
C ALA A 15 -3.01 12.04 -8.52
N SER A 16 -3.77 11.00 -8.68
CA SER A 16 -5.24 11.05 -8.69
C SER A 16 -5.79 11.08 -7.25
N LYS A 17 -6.99 11.62 -7.06
CA LYS A 17 -7.69 11.46 -5.78
C LYS A 17 -8.16 10.01 -5.63
N GLY A 18 -7.97 9.46 -4.44
CA GLY A 18 -8.57 8.19 -4.08
C GLY A 18 -10.06 8.31 -3.76
N GLU A 19 -10.72 7.19 -3.57
CA GLU A 19 -12.14 7.12 -3.25
C GLU A 19 -12.46 7.65 -1.85
N GLU A 20 -11.53 7.46 -0.92
CA GLU A 20 -11.69 7.94 0.47
C GLU A 20 -11.25 9.40 0.60
N ASP A 21 -11.87 10.11 1.55
CA ASP A 21 -11.42 11.44 1.93
C ASP A 21 -9.96 11.39 2.40
N HIS A 22 -9.20 12.43 2.04
CA HIS A 22 -7.77 12.56 2.38
C HIS A 22 -6.88 11.44 1.84
N SER A 23 -7.23 10.87 0.68
CA SER A 23 -6.47 9.82 -0.01
C SER A 23 -6.05 10.22 -1.42
N TRP A 24 -4.94 9.64 -1.89
CA TRP A 24 -4.40 9.81 -3.24
C TRP A 24 -3.81 8.50 -3.75
N ILE A 25 -3.75 8.37 -5.05
CA ILE A 25 -3.10 7.26 -5.74
C ILE A 25 -1.98 7.83 -6.61
N VAL A 26 -0.78 7.28 -6.46
CA VAL A 26 0.39 7.59 -7.28
C VAL A 26 0.77 6.34 -8.05
N ASP A 27 0.86 6.43 -9.36
CA ASP A 27 1.50 5.40 -10.18
C ASP A 27 3.02 5.62 -10.16
N TYR A 28 3.75 4.63 -9.70
CA TYR A 28 5.21 4.56 -9.78
C TYR A 28 5.60 3.39 -10.69
N GLU A 29 5.86 3.70 -11.96
CA GLU A 29 6.32 2.71 -12.96
C GLU A 29 5.43 1.44 -13.02
N GLY A 30 4.11 1.61 -12.95
CA GLY A 30 3.13 0.52 -12.93
C GLY A 30 2.87 -0.09 -11.56
N VAL A 31 3.36 0.54 -10.49
CA VAL A 31 3.05 0.19 -9.11
C VAL A 31 2.14 1.27 -8.52
N ASP A 32 0.90 0.93 -8.21
CA ASP A 32 -0.02 1.82 -7.53
C ASP A 32 0.32 1.94 -6.06
N LEU A 33 0.60 3.17 -5.64
CA LEU A 33 0.85 3.55 -4.25
C LEU A 33 -0.35 4.33 -3.73
N TYR A 34 -1.01 3.81 -2.72
CA TYR A 34 -2.18 4.39 -2.06
C TYR A 34 -1.74 5.19 -0.86
N PHE A 35 -2.04 6.49 -0.87
CA PHE A 35 -1.72 7.43 0.20
C PHE A 35 -2.98 7.73 0.99
N ARG A 36 -2.87 7.68 2.32
CA ARG A 36 -3.93 8.09 3.24
C ARG A 36 -3.36 8.90 4.38
N ILE A 37 -4.01 10.00 4.70
CA ILE A 37 -3.68 10.80 5.87
C ILE A 37 -4.66 10.45 6.99
N ARG A 38 -4.10 10.13 8.16
CA ARG A 38 -4.86 9.82 9.36
C ARG A 38 -4.37 10.68 10.52
N GLU A 39 -5.31 11.16 11.28
CA GLU A 39 -5.05 11.78 12.56
C GLU A 39 -5.23 10.73 13.66
N ILE A 40 -4.22 10.57 14.51
CA ILE A 40 -4.23 9.63 15.62
C ILE A 40 -4.32 10.47 16.90
N GLU A 41 -5.44 10.36 17.59
CA GLU A 41 -5.60 10.93 18.93
C GLU A 41 -4.90 10.02 19.95
N TRP A 42 -4.00 10.60 20.73
CA TRP A 42 -3.38 9.90 21.87
C TRP A 42 -4.24 10.04 23.11
N PHE A 43 -4.27 8.99 23.92
CA PHE A 43 -5.07 8.91 25.16
C PHE A 43 -4.51 9.78 26.32
N THR A 44 -3.65 10.74 26.05
CA THR A 44 -3.09 11.63 27.06
C THR A 44 -3.40 13.08 26.72
N ASP A 45 -3.97 13.81 27.68
CA ASP A 45 -4.42 15.19 27.56
C ASP A 45 -3.30 16.21 27.22
N ASP A 46 -2.04 15.79 27.23
CA ASP A 46 -0.87 16.64 27.07
C ASP A 46 -0.21 16.61 25.67
N TRP A 47 -0.74 15.81 24.74
CA TRP A 47 -0.15 15.65 23.40
C TRP A 47 -1.11 16.08 22.31
N ASP A 48 -0.62 16.97 21.45
CA ASP A 48 -1.31 17.31 20.20
C ASP A 48 -1.50 16.04 19.35
N SER A 49 -2.56 16.01 18.55
CA SER A 49 -2.82 14.92 17.64
C SER A 49 -1.62 14.68 16.70
N ILE A 50 -1.30 13.41 16.49
CA ILE A 50 -0.26 13.00 15.53
C ILE A 50 -0.92 12.74 14.19
N VAL A 51 -0.41 13.40 13.16
CA VAL A 51 -0.79 13.13 11.78
C VAL A 51 0.17 12.10 11.20
N VAL A 52 -0.39 11.03 10.65
CA VAL A 52 0.36 9.96 9.98
C VAL A 52 0.00 9.96 8.49
N VAL A 53 1.01 9.89 7.65
CA VAL A 53 0.85 9.59 6.22
C VAL A 53 1.12 8.11 6.02
N GLU A 54 0.09 7.35 5.71
CA GLU A 54 0.20 5.94 5.36
C GLU A 54 0.40 5.81 3.85
N ILE A 55 1.35 4.98 3.45
CA ILE A 55 1.59 4.60 2.06
C ILE A 55 1.44 3.09 1.99
N SER A 56 0.51 2.61 1.19
CA SER A 56 0.29 1.18 1.02
C SER A 56 0.30 0.79 -0.46
N SER A 57 0.64 -0.46 -0.73
CA SER A 57 0.54 -1.05 -2.06
C SER A 57 0.22 -2.53 -1.94
N ILE A 58 -0.61 -3.01 -2.85
CA ILE A 58 -0.93 -4.44 -2.94
C ILE A 58 0.25 -5.13 -3.63
N ILE A 59 0.78 -6.17 -3.00
CA ILE A 59 1.84 -6.99 -3.55
C ILE A 59 1.23 -8.07 -4.43
N LEU A 60 0.38 -8.92 -3.84
CA LEU A 60 -0.29 -10.04 -4.50
C LEU A 60 -1.68 -10.25 -3.92
N PHE A 61 -2.58 -10.77 -4.75
CA PHE A 61 -3.88 -11.29 -4.33
C PHE A 61 -3.84 -12.82 -4.20
N ASP A 62 -4.74 -13.37 -3.40
CA ASP A 62 -5.01 -14.81 -3.30
C ASP A 62 -3.76 -15.68 -3.13
N VAL A 63 -2.88 -15.30 -2.23
CA VAL A 63 -1.72 -16.12 -1.86
C VAL A 63 -2.18 -17.21 -0.90
N PRO A 64 -1.83 -18.50 -1.11
CA PRO A 64 -2.16 -19.55 -0.15
C PRO A 64 -1.53 -19.27 1.21
N CYS A 65 -2.34 -19.25 2.28
CA CYS A 65 -1.85 -19.08 3.63
C CYS A 65 -1.13 -20.36 4.08
N SER A 66 0.15 -20.21 4.49
CA SER A 66 0.95 -21.32 5.03
C SER A 66 1.87 -20.83 6.14
N ASP A 67 2.30 -21.75 6.99
CA ASP A 67 3.26 -21.41 8.04
C ASP A 67 4.58 -20.90 7.46
N GLU A 68 5.00 -21.43 6.30
CA GLU A 68 6.19 -20.99 5.57
C GLU A 68 6.07 -19.54 5.09
N LEU A 69 4.89 -19.16 4.56
CA LEU A 69 4.60 -17.77 4.19
C LEU A 69 4.73 -16.84 5.39
N PHE A 70 4.10 -17.18 6.51
CA PHE A 70 4.12 -16.34 7.71
C PHE A 70 5.51 -16.25 8.34
N GLU A 71 6.28 -17.32 8.33
CA GLU A 71 7.67 -17.29 8.76
C GLU A 71 8.53 -16.40 7.86
N HIS A 72 8.33 -16.47 6.54
CA HIS A 72 9.03 -15.62 5.58
C HIS A 72 8.67 -14.15 5.77
N LEU A 73 7.39 -13.81 5.90
CA LEU A 73 6.92 -12.44 6.19
C LEU A 73 7.55 -11.89 7.47
N SER A 74 7.62 -12.71 8.52
CA SER A 74 8.22 -12.29 9.79
C SER A 74 9.71 -11.93 9.64
N ARG A 75 10.47 -12.72 8.88
CA ARG A 75 11.89 -12.42 8.60
C ARG A 75 12.03 -11.17 7.74
N THR A 76 11.29 -11.07 6.64
CA THR A 76 11.34 -9.92 5.74
C THR A 76 11.02 -8.62 6.49
N ASN A 77 9.97 -8.63 7.32
CA ASN A 77 9.58 -7.46 8.10
C ASN A 77 10.64 -7.08 9.16
N GLY A 78 11.38 -8.05 9.70
CA GLY A 78 12.48 -7.81 10.63
C GLY A 78 13.68 -7.10 10.00
N ASP A 79 13.90 -7.32 8.71
CA ASP A 79 15.04 -6.79 7.96
C ASP A 79 14.67 -5.56 7.12
N SER A 80 13.38 -5.26 6.97
CA SER A 80 12.90 -4.17 6.10
C SER A 80 13.14 -2.80 6.72
N LEU A 81 13.71 -1.89 5.93
CA LEU A 81 13.84 -0.46 6.26
C LEU A 81 12.61 0.35 5.82
N PHE A 82 11.86 -0.14 4.86
CA PHE A 82 10.72 0.57 4.28
C PHE A 82 9.45 -0.27 4.37
N GLY A 83 8.67 0.00 5.40
CA GLY A 83 7.36 -0.63 5.59
C GLY A 83 7.41 -2.06 6.12
N ALA A 84 6.24 -2.62 6.28
CA ALA A 84 6.02 -4.00 6.64
C ALA A 84 4.97 -4.62 5.73
N ILE A 85 5.10 -5.93 5.47
CA ILE A 85 4.13 -6.69 4.68
C ILE A 85 3.14 -7.33 5.63
N PHE A 86 1.86 -7.14 5.35
CA PHE A 86 0.75 -7.71 6.08
C PHE A 86 -0.01 -8.69 5.19
N ALA A 87 -0.36 -9.83 5.77
CA ALA A 87 -1.33 -10.74 5.17
C ALA A 87 -2.73 -10.36 5.70
N THR A 88 -3.66 -10.11 4.81
CA THR A 88 -5.07 -9.83 5.12
C THR A 88 -5.96 -10.90 4.52
N SER A 89 -7.20 -11.01 5.00
CA SER A 89 -8.17 -11.88 4.34
C SER A 89 -8.27 -11.52 2.86
N SER A 90 -8.38 -12.53 2.00
CA SER A 90 -8.51 -12.28 0.57
C SER A 90 -9.74 -11.40 0.30
N SER A 91 -9.50 -10.23 -0.28
CA SER A 91 -10.56 -9.29 -0.68
C SER A 91 -11.08 -9.57 -2.08
N TRP A 92 -10.29 -10.30 -2.89
CA TRP A 92 -10.61 -10.58 -4.29
C TRP A 92 -11.57 -11.76 -4.44
N SER A 93 -11.26 -12.90 -3.83
CA SER A 93 -12.02 -14.13 -4.03
C SER A 93 -12.84 -14.55 -2.81
N GLU A 94 -12.64 -13.91 -1.65
CA GLU A 94 -13.22 -14.31 -0.36
C GLU A 94 -12.97 -15.78 -0.03
N ARG A 95 -11.91 -16.38 -0.60
CA ARG A 95 -11.58 -17.80 -0.43
C ARG A 95 -10.93 -18.05 0.92
N GLU A 96 -11.48 -19.00 1.66
CA GLU A 96 -10.88 -19.48 2.90
C GLU A 96 -9.51 -20.12 2.63
N GLY A 97 -8.52 -19.82 3.46
CA GLY A 97 -7.15 -20.32 3.31
C GLY A 97 -6.28 -19.51 2.33
N PHE A 98 -6.78 -18.38 1.84
CA PHE A 98 -6.01 -17.44 1.01
C PHE A 98 -5.97 -16.06 1.65
N CYS A 99 -4.92 -15.32 1.34
CA CYS A 99 -4.72 -13.95 1.83
C CYS A 99 -4.17 -13.05 0.74
N ASP A 100 -4.41 -11.76 0.90
CA ASP A 100 -3.77 -10.72 0.10
C ASP A 100 -2.55 -10.20 0.85
N LEU A 101 -1.46 -9.95 0.13
CA LEU A 101 -0.25 -9.36 0.69
C LEU A 101 -0.20 -7.87 0.38
N ILE A 102 -0.11 -7.06 1.42
CA ILE A 102 -0.08 -5.60 1.33
C ILE A 102 1.14 -5.08 2.05
N LEU A 103 1.95 -4.26 1.37
CA LEU A 103 2.98 -3.48 2.02
C LEU A 103 2.36 -2.20 2.58
N ASN A 104 2.71 -1.84 3.81
CA ASN A 104 2.32 -0.58 4.44
C ASN A 104 3.53 0.11 5.06
N HIS A 105 3.67 1.39 4.79
CA HIS A 105 4.69 2.26 5.36
C HIS A 105 4.03 3.51 5.96
N ARG A 106 4.57 3.99 7.09
CA ARG A 106 4.03 5.14 7.80
C ARG A 106 5.09 6.19 8.02
N LEU A 107 4.73 7.43 7.71
CA LEU A 107 5.55 8.61 7.94
C LEU A 107 4.86 9.55 8.93
N MET A 108 5.66 10.21 9.75
CA MET A 108 5.17 11.23 10.68
C MET A 108 4.84 12.51 9.93
N GLY A 109 3.54 12.76 9.72
CA GLY A 109 3.07 13.86 8.85
C GLY A 109 3.34 15.25 9.40
N ASN A 110 3.45 15.42 10.75
CA ASN A 110 3.64 16.73 11.36
C ASN A 110 4.93 17.43 10.90
N HIS A 111 5.98 16.66 10.66
CA HIS A 111 7.32 17.16 10.28
C HIS A 111 7.77 16.71 8.89
N LEU A 112 6.90 16.01 8.15
CA LEU A 112 7.19 15.46 6.85
C LEU A 112 7.62 16.56 5.87
N ASP A 113 8.78 16.39 5.26
CA ASP A 113 9.26 17.24 4.17
C ASP A 113 9.07 16.57 2.78
N PRO A 114 9.15 17.36 1.69
CA PRO A 114 8.97 16.81 0.34
C PRO A 114 10.03 15.80 -0.08
N ASP A 115 11.25 15.90 0.40
CA ASP A 115 12.35 15.01 0.03
C ASP A 115 12.18 13.65 0.70
N GLU A 116 11.77 13.63 1.99
CA GLU A 116 11.43 12.42 2.72
C GLU A 116 10.26 11.68 2.05
N LEU A 117 9.20 12.42 1.69
CA LEU A 117 8.06 11.84 0.98
C LEU A 117 8.45 11.28 -0.40
N ASN A 118 9.30 12.00 -1.14
CA ASN A 118 9.80 11.56 -2.43
C ASN A 118 10.66 10.29 -2.30
N LEU A 119 11.54 10.25 -1.31
CA LEU A 119 12.36 9.06 -1.04
C LEU A 119 11.50 7.85 -0.72
N ALA A 120 10.46 8.03 0.11
CA ALA A 120 9.54 6.96 0.47
C ALA A 120 8.79 6.42 -0.76
N ILE A 121 8.30 7.29 -1.66
CA ILE A 121 7.61 6.87 -2.89
C ILE A 121 8.53 5.99 -3.74
N VAL A 122 9.73 6.45 -4.02
CA VAL A 122 10.69 5.71 -4.85
C VAL A 122 11.09 4.38 -4.20
N ALA A 123 11.44 4.42 -2.91
CA ALA A 123 11.87 3.22 -2.19
C ALA A 123 10.77 2.17 -2.11
N ILE A 124 9.53 2.58 -1.79
CA ILE A 124 8.40 1.65 -1.69
C ILE A 124 8.04 1.10 -3.06
N GLY A 125 8.03 1.92 -4.12
CA GLY A 125 7.74 1.46 -5.48
C GLY A 125 8.71 0.37 -5.93
N VAL A 126 10.02 0.56 -5.70
CA VAL A 126 11.05 -0.44 -6.02
C VAL A 126 10.86 -1.71 -5.19
N VAL A 127 10.68 -1.58 -3.88
CA VAL A 127 10.53 -2.72 -2.96
C VAL A 127 9.28 -3.53 -3.27
N VAL A 128 8.17 -2.88 -3.62
CA VAL A 128 6.93 -3.59 -4.01
C VAL A 128 7.13 -4.40 -5.28
N ASP A 129 7.82 -3.86 -6.30
CA ASP A 129 8.10 -4.60 -7.54
C ASP A 129 8.99 -5.82 -7.29
N GLU A 130 10.01 -5.69 -6.43
CA GLU A 130 10.87 -6.80 -6.03
C GLU A 130 10.08 -7.88 -5.27
N PHE A 131 9.28 -7.48 -4.29
CA PHE A 131 8.48 -8.42 -3.49
C PHE A 131 7.39 -9.12 -4.30
N ARG A 132 6.78 -8.45 -5.28
CA ARG A 132 5.84 -9.10 -6.20
C ARG A 132 6.47 -10.30 -6.89
N LYS A 133 7.69 -10.15 -7.39
CA LYS A 133 8.43 -11.23 -8.07
C LYS A 133 8.80 -12.35 -7.10
N GLU A 134 9.43 -12.00 -5.99
CA GLU A 134 9.90 -12.96 -4.99
C GLU A 134 8.77 -13.79 -4.40
N TYR A 135 7.70 -13.13 -3.94
CA TYR A 135 6.58 -13.82 -3.30
C TYR A 135 5.73 -14.61 -4.30
N HIS A 136 5.56 -14.11 -5.52
CA HIS A 136 4.86 -14.86 -6.56
C HIS A 136 5.60 -16.14 -6.95
N GLU A 137 6.91 -16.10 -7.08
CA GLU A 137 7.75 -17.26 -7.38
C GLU A 137 7.75 -18.27 -6.23
N SER A 138 7.79 -17.80 -4.98
CA SER A 138 7.92 -18.65 -3.80
C SER A 138 6.60 -19.23 -3.29
N PHE A 139 5.52 -18.46 -3.37
CA PHE A 139 4.23 -18.78 -2.71
C PHE A 139 3.04 -18.75 -3.67
N GLY A 140 3.22 -18.31 -4.91
CA GLY A 140 2.12 -18.14 -5.86
C GLY A 140 1.32 -16.87 -5.58
N GLY A 141 0.02 -16.92 -5.83
CA GLY A 141 -0.85 -15.75 -5.80
C GLY A 141 -1.04 -15.10 -7.17
N ILE A 142 -1.88 -14.08 -7.24
CA ILE A 142 -2.24 -13.39 -8.48
C ILE A 142 -1.59 -12.00 -8.47
N PRO A 143 -0.71 -11.70 -9.46
CA PRO A 143 -0.17 -10.35 -9.63
C PRO A 143 -1.27 -9.32 -9.86
N VAL A 144 -1.12 -8.12 -9.31
CA VAL A 144 -2.12 -7.05 -9.41
C VAL A 144 -2.45 -6.70 -10.86
N ASN A 145 -1.46 -6.74 -11.75
CA ASN A 145 -1.64 -6.42 -13.16
C ASN A 145 -2.40 -7.49 -13.96
N ASP A 146 -2.55 -8.69 -13.40
CA ASP A 146 -3.27 -9.80 -14.04
C ASP A 146 -4.74 -9.87 -13.57
N VAL A 147 -5.11 -8.97 -12.65
CA VAL A 147 -6.48 -8.84 -12.16
C VAL A 147 -7.18 -7.73 -12.92
N ASP A 148 -8.23 -8.09 -13.66
CA ASP A 148 -9.15 -7.13 -14.27
C ASP A 148 -10.03 -6.56 -13.16
N ILE A 149 -9.50 -5.54 -12.44
CA ILE A 149 -10.18 -4.90 -11.30
C ILE A 149 -11.42 -4.14 -11.77
N PHE A 150 -11.47 -3.80 -13.04
CA PHE A 150 -12.60 -3.16 -13.72
C PHE A 150 -13.18 -4.12 -14.76
N GLY A 151 -13.80 -5.21 -14.28
CA GLY A 151 -14.63 -6.04 -15.17
C GLY A 151 -15.63 -5.12 -15.86
N ASP A 152 -15.57 -5.08 -17.20
CA ASP A 152 -16.50 -4.35 -18.06
C ASP A 152 -17.96 -4.64 -17.65
N GLU A 153 -18.56 -3.73 -16.90
CA GLU A 153 -20.01 -3.62 -16.74
C GLU A 153 -20.65 -2.99 -18.00
N ASP A 154 -20.16 -3.35 -19.18
CA ASP A 154 -20.78 -2.93 -20.41
C ASP A 154 -20.86 -4.12 -21.37
N GLN A 155 -21.97 -4.84 -21.31
CA GLN A 155 -22.64 -5.43 -22.47
C GLN A 155 -23.80 -6.29 -22.03
N ASP A 156 -24.95 -5.67 -21.74
CA ASP A 156 -26.24 -6.25 -22.10
C ASP A 156 -27.29 -5.13 -22.23
N GLU A 157 -27.21 -4.39 -23.32
CA GLU A 157 -28.36 -3.74 -23.94
C GLU A 157 -28.46 -4.23 -25.39
N SER A 158 -29.22 -5.29 -25.56
CA SER A 158 -29.82 -5.63 -26.86
C SER A 158 -31.21 -6.14 -26.66
#